data_5e9d067942c974cb40dd755a5a8f132f
#
_entry.id   5e9d067942c974cb40dd755a5a8f132f
#
_cell.length_a   1.000
_cell.length_b   1.000
_cell.length_c   1.000
_cell.angle_alpha   90.00
_cell.angle_beta   90.00
_cell.angle_gamma   90.00
#
_symmetry.space_group_name_H-M   'P 1'
#
loop_
_entity.id
_entity.type
_entity.pdbx_description
1 polymer ?
#
loop_
_entity_poly.entity_id
_entity_poly.type
_entity_poly.pdbx_seq_one_letter_code
_entity_poly.pdbx_strand_id
1 'polypeptide(L)' 'MTDYEIEQAYADMLDEVYGTVIIAGTEFETSRALRELDPIMYNEGLLDFTDSLQEDSE' A
#
# COMPACT_ATOMS: atom_id res chain seq x y z
N MET A 1 4.52 -3.23 -16.02
CA MET A 1 5.07 -2.63 -14.79
C MET A 1 5.89 -3.66 -14.03
N THR A 2 6.98 -3.22 -13.42
CA THR A 2 7.77 -4.08 -12.53
C THR A 2 7.08 -4.20 -11.18
N ASP A 3 7.46 -5.21 -10.40
CA ASP A 3 6.92 -5.37 -9.04
C ASP A 3 7.18 -4.14 -8.18
N TYR A 4 8.34 -3.52 -8.36
CA TYR A 4 8.71 -2.32 -7.63
C TYR A 4 7.77 -1.16 -7.96
N GLU A 5 7.46 -0.98 -9.24
CA GLU A 5 6.56 0.09 -9.66
C GLU A 5 5.14 -0.12 -9.16
N ILE A 6 4.67 -1.36 -9.16
CA ILE A 6 3.35 -1.70 -8.64
C ILE A 6 3.29 -1.42 -7.14
N GLU A 7 4.33 -1.80 -6.41
CA GLU A 7 4.38 -1.57 -4.97
C GLU A 7 4.42 -0.07 -4.66
N GLN A 8 5.17 0.71 -5.43
CA GLN A 8 5.21 2.16 -5.25
C GLN A 8 3.85 2.80 -5.51
N ALA A 9 3.17 2.37 -6.57
CA ALA A 9 1.83 2.87 -6.88
C ALA A 9 0.84 2.53 -5.76
N TYR A 10 0.94 1.34 -5.22
CA TYR A 10 0.09 0.91 -4.11
C TYR A 10 0.35 1.74 -2.86
N ALA A 11 1.62 1.95 -2.52
CA ALA A 11 1.99 2.76 -1.37
C ALA A 11 1.51 4.20 -1.53
N ASP A 12 1.68 4.77 -2.71
CA ASP A 12 1.20 6.13 -3.00
C ASP A 12 -0.31 6.22 -2.85
N MET A 13 -1.03 5.22 -3.32
CA MET A 13 -2.48 5.17 -3.20
C MET A 13 -2.92 5.12 -1.74
N LEU A 14 -2.27 4.29 -0.93
CA LEU A 14 -2.57 4.20 0.49
C LEU A 14 -2.34 5.53 1.20
N ASP A 15 -1.23 6.19 0.90
CA ASP A 15 -0.88 7.46 1.54
C ASP A 15 -1.83 8.57 1.10
N GLU A 16 -2.31 8.53 -0.14
CA GLU A 16 -3.26 9.52 -0.64
C GLU A 16 -4.64 9.33 -0.03
N VAL A 17 -5.10 8.08 0.09
CA VAL A 17 -6.44 7.79 0.59
C VAL A 17 -6.52 7.95 2.11
N TYR A 18 -5.54 7.48 2.83
CA TYR A 18 -5.56 7.45 4.29
C TYR A 18 -4.69 8.52 4.94
N GLY A 19 -3.72 9.04 4.22
CA GLY A 19 -2.80 10.04 4.75
C GLY A 19 -1.78 9.43 5.69
N THR A 20 -1.54 10.09 6.82
CA THR A 20 -0.59 9.62 7.82
C THR A 20 -1.32 9.13 9.06
N VAL A 21 -0.65 8.29 9.85
CA VAL A 21 -1.17 7.79 11.12
C VAL A 21 -0.18 8.15 12.22
N ILE A 22 -0.69 8.33 13.44
CA ILE A 22 0.14 8.67 14.59
C ILE A 22 0.21 7.46 15.51
N ILE A 23 1.42 6.97 15.75
CA ILE A 23 1.68 5.84 16.63
C ILE A 23 2.66 6.28 17.68
N ALA A 24 2.26 6.22 18.94
CA ALA A 24 3.07 6.62 20.08
C ALA A 24 3.63 8.05 19.94
N GLY A 25 2.83 8.95 19.39
CA GLY A 25 3.20 10.36 19.21
C GLY A 25 4.07 10.62 18.00
N THR A 26 4.37 9.60 17.18
CA THR A 26 5.18 9.75 15.97
C THR A 26 4.31 9.56 14.73
N GLU A 27 4.46 10.46 13.78
CA GLU A 27 3.70 10.40 12.53
C GLU A 27 4.37 9.48 11.53
N PHE A 28 3.59 8.57 10.95
CA PHE A 28 4.07 7.64 9.93
C PHE A 28 3.15 7.68 8.72
N GLU A 29 3.70 7.39 7.55
CA GLU A 29 2.91 7.18 6.35
C GLU A 29 2.11 5.88 6.51
N THR A 30 0.86 5.87 6.04
CA THR A 30 -0.02 4.72 6.20
C THR A 30 0.56 3.45 5.58
N SER A 31 1.15 3.56 4.39
CA SER A 31 1.76 2.40 3.72
C SER A 31 2.87 1.79 4.58
N ARG A 32 3.69 2.64 5.18
CA ARG A 32 4.80 2.18 6.00
C ARG A 32 4.30 1.55 7.30
N ALA A 33 3.34 2.19 7.95
CA ALA A 33 2.78 1.68 9.19
C ALA A 33 2.12 0.32 8.96
N LEU A 34 1.33 0.19 7.90
CA LEU A 34 0.65 -1.05 7.59
C LEU A 34 1.65 -2.17 7.31
N ARG A 35 2.69 -1.88 6.56
CA ARG A 35 3.70 -2.88 6.22
C ARG A 35 4.44 -3.40 7.45
N GLU A 36 4.69 -2.53 8.43
CA GLU A 36 5.42 -2.93 9.64
C GLU A 36 4.52 -3.57 10.68
N LEU A 37 3.30 -3.06 10.83
CA LEU A 37 2.39 -3.54 11.88
C LEU A 37 1.56 -4.74 11.44
N ASP A 38 1.21 -4.80 10.15
CA ASP A 38 0.38 -5.88 9.63
C ASP A 38 0.81 -6.23 8.21
N PRO A 39 1.97 -6.90 8.07
CA PRO A 39 2.50 -7.24 6.75
C PRO A 39 1.58 -8.18 5.96
N ILE A 40 0.79 -8.99 6.63
CA ILE A 40 -0.15 -9.89 5.96
C ILE A 40 -1.24 -9.08 5.26
N MET A 41 -1.83 -8.13 5.96
CA MET A 41 -2.85 -7.25 5.39
C MET A 41 -2.27 -6.41 4.25
N TYR A 42 -1.05 -5.91 4.43
CA TYR A 42 -0.37 -5.15 3.39
C TYR A 42 -0.21 -5.97 2.11
N ASN A 43 0.25 -7.21 2.25
CA ASN A 43 0.45 -8.10 1.10
C ASN A 43 -0.86 -8.47 0.43
N GLU A 44 -1.92 -8.73 1.20
CA GLU A 44 -3.23 -9.04 0.65
C GLU A 44 -3.78 -7.87 -0.17
N GLY A 45 -3.65 -6.66 0.35
CA GLY A 45 -4.07 -5.47 -0.37
C GLY A 45 -3.25 -5.25 -1.62
N LEU A 46 -1.96 -5.52 -1.57
CA LEU A 46 -1.08 -5.40 -2.72
C LEU A 46 -1.47 -6.38 -3.83
N LEU A 47 -1.82 -7.62 -3.46
CA LEU A 47 -2.28 -8.61 -4.44
C LEU A 47 -3.58 -8.17 -5.10
N ASP A 48 -4.53 -7.66 -4.32
CA ASP A 48 -5.78 -7.15 -4.87
C ASP A 48 -5.55 -5.98 -5.81
N PHE A 49 -4.66 -5.08 -5.44
CA PHE A 49 -4.30 -3.94 -6.28
C PHE A 49 -3.68 -4.41 -7.60
N THR A 50 -2.79 -5.39 -7.54
CA THR A 50 -2.14 -5.95 -8.72
C THR A 50 -3.16 -6.61 -9.64
N ASP A 51 -4.09 -7.38 -9.08
CA ASP A 51 -5.14 -8.03 -9.84
C ASP A 51 -6.03 -7.00 -10.55
N SER A 52 -6.33 -5.90 -9.86
CA SER A 52 -7.13 -4.82 -10.44
C SER A 52 -6.43 -4.19 -11.65
N LEU A 53 -5.12 -4.01 -11.57
CA LEU A 53 -4.34 -3.46 -12.67
C LEU A 53 -4.33 -4.42 -13.86
N GLN A 54 -4.24 -5.72 -13.60
CA GLN A 54 -4.23 -6.72 -14.66
C GLN A 54 -5.59 -6.86 -15.35
N GLU A 55 -6.67 -6.72 -14.62
CA GLU A 55 -8.01 -6.74 -15.19
C GLU A 55 -8.21 -5.61 -16.19
N ASP A 56 -7.65 -4.44 -15.88
CA ASP A 56 -7.79 -3.28 -16.75
C ASP A 56 -7.03 -3.43 -18.07
N SER A 57 -6.11 -4.38 -18.16
CA SER A 57 -5.28 -4.55 -19.33
C SER A 57 -5.94 -5.40 -20.42
N GLU A 58 -7.14 -5.89 -20.19
CA GLU A 58 -7.89 -6.65 -21.21
C GLU A 58 -8.65 -5.75 -22.20
#